data_37c13804bd4fbc9d6d7e9f90247d0b56
#
_entry.id   37c13804bd4fbc9d6d7e9f90247d0b56
#
_cell.length_a   1.000
_cell.length_b   1.000
_cell.length_c   1.000
_cell.angle_alpha   90.00
_cell.angle_beta   90.00
_cell.angle_gamma   90.00
#
_symmetry.space_group_name_H-M   'P 1'
#
loop_
_entity.id
_entity.type
_entity.pdbx_description
1 polymer ?
#
loop_
_entity_poly.entity_id
_entity_poly.type
_entity_poly.pdbx_seq_one_letter_code
_entity_poly.pdbx_strand_id
1 'polypeptide(L)'
;VSNTPITVIGAGLAGSECAYQLARLGHDVVLREQKPVKRSPAHQSNGFAELVCSNSMRSDNPESAIGMLHAELRRVGSVILHAADANRVPAGDALAVEREGFSAEVTRKLTATGRITVVPGEVTEIPEGDVVFATGPLTSESLTSALARFTGEKLYFYDAIAPIVAGDSVDMSIAFRASRYGKGDGADYLNLPMNKEEYLRFVTEVRAGQKVTPHAFEEPKYFEGCLPIEVMAERGERVLSFGPMKPVGLTDPRTGRWPYAVVQLRMEDRAGTAWNLVGFQTRLTWPEQKRIFGMIPGLQNAEWVRMGQIHRNTFLDSPRLL
;
A
#
# COMPACT_ATOMS: atom_id res chain seq x y z
N VAL A 1 -12.37 26.52 -25.68
CA VAL A 1 -11.74 25.32 -25.14
C VAL A 1 -10.86 24.76 -26.26
N SER A 2 -9.56 24.59 -25.99
CA SER A 2 -8.62 23.97 -26.94
C SER A 2 -9.17 22.60 -27.35
N ASN A 3 -9.19 22.32 -28.66
CA ASN A 3 -9.63 21.04 -29.23
C ASN A 3 -8.54 19.97 -29.13
N THR A 4 -7.42 20.26 -28.45
CA THR A 4 -6.28 19.36 -28.30
C THR A 4 -6.52 18.50 -27.05
N PRO A 5 -6.44 17.17 -27.16
CA PRO A 5 -6.58 16.29 -26.00
C PRO A 5 -5.50 16.55 -24.95
N ILE A 6 -5.88 16.48 -23.69
CA ILE A 6 -4.92 16.55 -22.56
C ILE A 6 -4.31 15.17 -22.36
N THR A 7 -2.97 15.11 -22.32
CA THR A 7 -2.27 13.85 -22.06
C THR A 7 -2.06 13.66 -20.55
N VAL A 8 -2.55 12.54 -20.00
CA VAL A 8 -2.27 12.11 -18.63
C VAL A 8 -1.37 10.87 -18.67
N ILE A 9 -0.22 10.92 -18.02
CA ILE A 9 0.76 9.82 -18.00
C ILE A 9 0.68 9.10 -16.66
N GLY A 10 0.34 7.82 -16.69
CA GLY A 10 0.13 6.94 -15.54
C GLY A 10 -1.34 6.83 -15.16
N ALA A 11 -1.85 5.59 -15.12
CA ALA A 11 -3.20 5.26 -14.67
C ALA A 11 -3.21 4.70 -13.23
N GLY A 12 -2.35 5.24 -12.35
CA GLY A 12 -2.42 5.03 -10.91
C GLY A 12 -3.58 5.79 -10.28
N LEU A 13 -3.62 5.89 -8.94
CA LEU A 13 -4.69 6.61 -8.23
C LEU A 13 -4.87 8.05 -8.73
N ALA A 14 -3.77 8.81 -8.76
CA ALA A 14 -3.80 10.23 -9.15
C ALA A 14 -4.15 10.42 -10.63
N GLY A 15 -3.56 9.63 -11.53
CA GLY A 15 -3.81 9.77 -12.97
C GLY A 15 -5.20 9.31 -13.38
N SER A 16 -5.73 8.26 -12.74
CA SER A 16 -7.11 7.84 -12.93
C SER A 16 -8.11 8.91 -12.48
N GLU A 17 -7.89 9.50 -11.31
CA GLU A 17 -8.72 10.61 -10.82
C GLU A 17 -8.65 11.81 -11.77
N CYS A 18 -7.45 12.24 -12.14
CA CYS A 18 -7.21 13.37 -13.04
C CYS A 18 -7.92 13.17 -14.40
N ALA A 19 -7.69 12.03 -15.05
CA ALA A 19 -8.31 11.70 -16.33
C ALA A 19 -9.84 11.69 -16.25
N TYR A 20 -10.39 11.11 -15.17
CA TYR A 20 -11.83 11.09 -14.95
C TYR A 20 -12.42 12.49 -14.76
N GLN A 21 -11.80 13.33 -13.95
CA GLN A 21 -12.30 14.69 -13.72
C GLN A 21 -12.20 15.56 -14.99
N LEU A 22 -11.10 15.46 -15.75
CA LEU A 22 -10.96 16.15 -17.04
C LEU A 22 -12.07 15.73 -18.03
N ALA A 23 -12.35 14.43 -18.14
CA ALA A 23 -13.42 13.92 -18.98
C ALA A 23 -14.80 14.43 -18.55
N ARG A 24 -15.07 14.51 -17.23
CA ARG A 24 -16.32 15.09 -16.69
C ARG A 24 -16.46 16.59 -17.01
N LEU A 25 -15.35 17.32 -17.08
CA LEU A 25 -15.33 18.74 -17.46
C LEU A 25 -15.45 18.94 -18.98
N GLY A 26 -15.56 17.86 -19.76
CA GLY A 26 -15.79 17.91 -21.21
C GLY A 26 -14.52 17.88 -22.05
N HIS A 27 -13.35 17.67 -21.46
CA HIS A 27 -12.10 17.51 -22.18
C HIS A 27 -11.93 16.10 -22.73
N ASP A 28 -11.33 15.96 -23.92
CA ASP A 28 -10.84 14.69 -24.41
C ASP A 28 -9.45 14.42 -23.79
N VAL A 29 -9.24 13.17 -23.35
CA VAL A 29 -8.05 12.79 -22.60
C VAL A 29 -7.35 11.62 -23.28
N VAL A 30 -6.03 11.71 -23.43
CA VAL A 30 -5.17 10.57 -23.77
C VAL A 30 -4.49 10.08 -22.50
N LEU A 31 -4.97 8.94 -22.00
CA LEU A 31 -4.39 8.30 -20.80
C LEU A 31 -3.33 7.29 -21.21
N ARG A 32 -2.06 7.60 -20.94
CA ARG A 32 -0.92 6.74 -21.25
C ARG A 32 -0.56 5.90 -20.05
N GLU A 33 -0.65 4.57 -20.19
CA GLU A 33 -0.34 3.62 -19.12
C GLU A 33 0.66 2.58 -19.64
N GLN A 34 1.74 2.36 -18.88
CA GLN A 34 2.78 1.40 -19.28
C GLN A 34 2.29 -0.06 -19.30
N LYS A 35 1.31 -0.39 -18.43
CA LYS A 35 0.69 -1.73 -18.44
C LYS A 35 -0.27 -1.88 -19.63
N PRO A 36 -0.43 -3.07 -20.18
CA PRO A 36 0.21 -4.34 -19.82
C PRO A 36 1.61 -4.54 -20.41
N VAL A 37 2.11 -3.60 -21.23
CA VAL A 37 3.38 -3.74 -21.99
C VAL A 37 4.58 -3.85 -21.05
N LYS A 38 4.60 -3.00 -20.01
CA LYS A 38 5.66 -3.00 -19.01
C LYS A 38 5.04 -2.88 -17.62
N ARG A 39 5.48 -3.73 -16.68
CA ARG A 39 5.10 -3.63 -15.26
C ARG A 39 6.31 -3.24 -14.41
N SER A 40 6.10 -2.47 -13.36
CA SER A 40 7.11 -2.35 -12.31
C SER A 40 7.14 -3.63 -11.47
N PRO A 41 8.21 -3.89 -10.70
CA PRO A 41 8.30 -5.05 -9.82
C PRO A 41 7.17 -5.13 -8.77
N ALA A 42 6.52 -4.01 -8.43
CA ALA A 42 5.44 -3.96 -7.45
C ALA A 42 4.07 -4.29 -8.04
N HIS A 43 3.84 -4.08 -9.35
CA HIS A 43 2.55 -4.33 -10.01
C HIS A 43 2.32 -5.81 -10.31
N GLN A 44 1.11 -6.29 -10.05
CA GLN A 44 0.68 -7.67 -10.29
C GLN A 44 -0.47 -7.77 -11.31
N SER A 45 -1.29 -6.72 -11.44
CA SER A 45 -2.45 -6.68 -12.33
C SER A 45 -2.26 -5.71 -13.51
N ASN A 46 -3.17 -5.76 -14.48
CA ASN A 46 -3.24 -4.79 -15.59
C ASN A 46 -4.25 -3.67 -15.33
N GLY A 47 -5.03 -3.75 -14.27
CA GLY A 47 -6.05 -2.78 -13.92
C GLY A 47 -5.48 -1.41 -13.55
N PHE A 48 -6.31 -0.38 -13.63
CA PHE A 48 -5.95 0.98 -13.22
C PHE A 48 -6.03 1.13 -11.70
N ALA A 49 -5.37 2.15 -11.15
CA ALA A 49 -5.35 2.46 -9.73
C ALA A 49 -4.98 1.26 -8.83
N GLU A 50 -4.11 0.35 -9.30
CA GLU A 50 -3.67 -0.80 -8.52
C GLU A 50 -3.00 -0.38 -7.21
N LEU A 51 -3.49 -0.91 -6.09
CA LEU A 51 -2.93 -0.66 -4.76
C LEU A 51 -1.76 -1.61 -4.49
N VAL A 52 -0.54 -1.18 -4.73
CA VAL A 52 0.66 -2.03 -4.70
C VAL A 52 1.20 -2.31 -3.29
N CYS A 53 1.08 -1.36 -2.36
CA CYS A 53 1.64 -1.47 -1.01
C CYS A 53 0.59 -1.96 0.00
N SER A 54 -0.45 -1.17 0.23
CA SER A 54 -1.51 -1.42 1.21
C SER A 54 -2.87 -1.36 0.54
N ASN A 55 -3.83 -2.16 1.02
CA ASN A 55 -5.22 -2.03 0.58
C ASN A 55 -6.01 -0.98 1.39
N SER A 56 -5.35 -0.22 2.26
CA SER A 56 -5.96 0.84 3.06
C SER A 56 -5.60 2.23 2.54
N MET A 57 -6.61 3.07 2.46
CA MET A 57 -6.51 4.51 2.18
C MET A 57 -6.46 5.33 3.48
N ARG A 58 -6.04 4.73 4.60
CA ARG A 58 -5.99 5.33 5.94
C ARG A 58 -7.37 5.54 6.56
N SER A 59 -7.46 6.45 7.57
CA SER A 59 -8.68 6.71 8.31
C SER A 59 -9.79 7.29 7.44
N ASP A 60 -11.01 6.81 7.63
CA ASP A 60 -12.23 7.39 7.05
C ASP A 60 -13.10 8.09 8.11
N ASN A 61 -12.58 8.22 9.33
CA ASN A 61 -13.24 8.98 10.40
C ASN A 61 -13.25 10.47 10.04
N PRO A 62 -14.43 11.11 9.89
CA PRO A 62 -14.55 12.52 9.49
C PRO A 62 -13.90 13.50 10.47
N GLU A 63 -13.65 13.09 11.72
CA GLU A 63 -12.93 13.89 12.72
C GLU A 63 -11.41 13.87 12.52
N SER A 64 -10.89 13.03 11.62
CA SER A 64 -9.49 13.01 11.24
C SER A 64 -9.24 13.84 9.97
N ALA A 65 -8.05 14.43 9.84
CA ALA A 65 -7.71 15.21 8.64
C ALA A 65 -7.86 14.39 7.34
N ILE A 66 -7.51 13.10 7.36
CA ILE A 66 -7.64 12.20 6.21
C ILE A 66 -9.12 11.91 5.90
N GLY A 67 -9.93 11.62 6.92
CA GLY A 67 -11.37 11.38 6.72
C GLY A 67 -12.11 12.63 6.25
N MET A 68 -11.69 13.81 6.69
CA MET A 68 -12.21 15.08 6.17
C MET A 68 -11.88 15.23 4.68
N LEU A 69 -10.63 14.98 4.27
CA LEU A 69 -10.24 14.97 2.87
C LEU A 69 -11.05 13.96 2.04
N HIS A 70 -11.31 12.76 2.56
CA HIS A 70 -12.17 11.79 1.90
C HIS A 70 -13.60 12.33 1.72
N ALA A 71 -14.15 13.00 2.73
CA ALA A 71 -15.49 13.60 2.65
C ALA A 71 -15.54 14.69 1.56
N GLU A 72 -14.53 15.54 1.46
CA GLU A 72 -14.40 16.56 0.42
C GLU A 72 -14.29 15.93 -0.97
N LEU A 73 -13.44 14.92 -1.14
CA LEU A 73 -13.28 14.19 -2.41
C LEU A 73 -14.58 13.52 -2.85
N ARG A 74 -15.36 12.94 -1.93
CA ARG A 74 -16.70 12.41 -2.24
C ARG A 74 -17.63 13.49 -2.76
N ARG A 75 -17.60 14.69 -2.18
CA ARG A 75 -18.43 15.83 -2.63
C ARG A 75 -18.11 16.29 -4.05
N VAL A 76 -16.84 16.26 -4.45
CA VAL A 76 -16.46 16.60 -5.82
C VAL A 76 -16.64 15.43 -6.80
N GLY A 77 -17.12 14.29 -6.34
CA GLY A 77 -17.43 13.13 -7.16
C GLY A 77 -16.19 12.37 -7.60
N SER A 78 -15.23 12.16 -6.69
CA SER A 78 -14.02 11.38 -6.94
C SER A 78 -14.35 9.95 -7.39
N VAL A 79 -13.76 9.51 -8.50
CA VAL A 79 -13.88 8.14 -8.99
C VAL A 79 -13.19 7.16 -8.05
N ILE A 80 -12.08 7.57 -7.44
CA ILE A 80 -11.30 6.74 -6.50
C ILE A 80 -12.12 6.47 -5.24
N LEU A 81 -12.72 7.50 -4.61
CA LEU A 81 -13.53 7.30 -3.40
C LEU A 81 -14.83 6.53 -3.70
N HIS A 82 -15.44 6.74 -4.87
CA HIS A 82 -16.61 5.97 -5.30
C HIS A 82 -16.28 4.48 -5.43
N ALA A 83 -15.18 4.16 -6.09
CA ALA A 83 -14.72 2.77 -6.24
C ALA A 83 -14.32 2.15 -4.89
N ALA A 84 -13.70 2.94 -4.01
CA ALA A 84 -13.34 2.50 -2.66
C ALA A 84 -14.59 2.18 -1.82
N ASP A 85 -15.59 3.05 -1.82
CA ASP A 85 -16.82 2.83 -1.08
C ASP A 85 -17.59 1.57 -1.55
N ALA A 86 -17.56 1.29 -2.86
CA ALA A 86 -18.18 0.09 -3.45
C ALA A 86 -17.45 -1.22 -3.08
N ASN A 87 -16.16 -1.14 -2.75
CA ASN A 87 -15.29 -2.30 -2.52
C ASN A 87 -14.71 -2.36 -1.10
N ARG A 88 -15.38 -1.76 -0.10
CA ARG A 88 -14.92 -1.77 1.30
C ARG A 88 -14.77 -3.18 1.85
N VAL A 89 -13.71 -3.35 2.63
CA VAL A 89 -13.54 -4.49 3.54
C VAL A 89 -13.47 -3.98 4.99
N PRO A 90 -13.88 -4.76 6.00
CA PRO A 90 -13.81 -4.36 7.40
C PRO A 90 -12.38 -4.04 7.85
N ALA A 91 -12.17 -2.87 8.42
CA ALA A 91 -10.86 -2.40 8.91
C ALA A 91 -10.95 -1.29 9.96
N GLY A 92 -11.90 -1.37 10.90
CA GLY A 92 -12.13 -0.35 11.92
C GLY A 92 -12.46 1.02 11.30
N ASP A 93 -11.75 2.06 11.71
CA ASP A 93 -11.91 3.41 11.14
C ASP A 93 -11.18 3.60 9.78
N ALA A 94 -10.47 2.59 9.27
CA ALA A 94 -9.76 2.73 8.02
C ALA A 94 -10.67 2.43 6.81
N LEU A 95 -10.49 3.19 5.73
CA LEU A 95 -11.04 2.85 4.43
C LEU A 95 -10.12 1.81 3.78
N ALA A 96 -10.39 0.55 4.01
CA ALA A 96 -9.73 -0.55 3.34
C ALA A 96 -10.62 -1.14 2.25
N VAL A 97 -10.02 -1.66 1.18
CA VAL A 97 -10.75 -2.15 0.00
C VAL A 97 -10.25 -3.51 -0.45
N GLU A 98 -11.12 -4.24 -1.09
CA GLU A 98 -10.75 -5.40 -1.90
C GLU A 98 -10.09 -4.89 -3.18
N ARG A 99 -8.81 -5.31 -3.40
CA ARG A 99 -7.93 -4.68 -4.40
C ARG A 99 -8.41 -4.86 -5.84
N GLU A 100 -8.84 -6.07 -6.19
CA GLU A 100 -9.21 -6.40 -7.56
C GLU A 100 -10.51 -5.72 -7.97
N GLY A 101 -11.54 -5.79 -7.13
CA GLY A 101 -12.82 -5.12 -7.37
C GLY A 101 -12.67 -3.60 -7.41
N PHE A 102 -11.84 -3.03 -6.53
CA PHE A 102 -11.52 -1.61 -6.55
C PHE A 102 -10.88 -1.19 -7.87
N SER A 103 -9.84 -1.88 -8.31
CA SER A 103 -9.15 -1.60 -9.56
C SER A 103 -10.05 -1.81 -10.79
N ALA A 104 -10.87 -2.87 -10.78
CA ALA A 104 -11.85 -3.14 -11.84
C ALA A 104 -12.90 -2.04 -11.94
N GLU A 105 -13.43 -1.56 -10.80
CA GLU A 105 -14.43 -0.49 -10.79
C GLU A 105 -13.84 0.85 -11.31
N VAL A 106 -12.62 1.23 -10.90
CA VAL A 106 -11.93 2.39 -11.44
C VAL A 106 -11.77 2.25 -12.95
N THR A 107 -11.24 1.12 -13.42
CA THR A 107 -11.03 0.86 -14.86
C THR A 107 -12.34 0.97 -15.63
N ARG A 108 -13.41 0.35 -15.14
CA ARG A 108 -14.74 0.39 -15.75
C ARG A 108 -15.29 1.82 -15.86
N LYS A 109 -15.15 2.62 -14.79
CA LYS A 109 -15.62 4.01 -14.75
C LYS A 109 -14.89 4.91 -15.75
N LEU A 110 -13.58 4.78 -15.86
CA LEU A 110 -12.79 5.56 -16.82
C LEU A 110 -13.18 5.23 -18.26
N THR A 111 -13.25 3.95 -18.59
CA THR A 111 -13.60 3.50 -19.96
C THR A 111 -15.03 3.87 -20.35
N ALA A 112 -15.95 3.97 -19.40
CA ALA A 112 -17.35 4.34 -19.63
C ALA A 112 -17.55 5.84 -19.93
N THR A 113 -16.54 6.71 -19.76
CA THR A 113 -16.69 8.15 -20.01
C THR A 113 -16.86 8.51 -21.49
N GLY A 114 -16.38 7.67 -22.39
CA GLY A 114 -16.34 7.93 -23.84
C GLY A 114 -15.39 9.04 -24.29
N ARG A 115 -14.68 9.71 -23.35
CA ARG A 115 -13.73 10.79 -23.61
C ARG A 115 -12.29 10.46 -23.26
N ILE A 116 -12.03 9.28 -22.72
CA ILE A 116 -10.69 8.82 -22.34
C ILE A 116 -10.22 7.78 -23.34
N THR A 117 -9.20 8.12 -24.12
CA THR A 117 -8.49 7.18 -24.99
C THR A 117 -7.29 6.61 -24.24
N VAL A 118 -7.29 5.31 -24.00
CA VAL A 118 -6.17 4.62 -23.32
C VAL A 118 -5.13 4.20 -24.35
N VAL A 119 -3.89 4.62 -24.14
CA VAL A 119 -2.74 4.25 -24.98
C VAL A 119 -1.74 3.45 -24.11
N PRO A 120 -1.65 2.12 -24.31
CA PRO A 120 -0.70 1.30 -23.57
C PRO A 120 0.72 1.51 -24.05
N GLY A 121 1.67 1.41 -23.12
CA GLY A 121 3.10 1.49 -23.42
C GLY A 121 3.84 2.49 -22.54
N GLU A 122 5.14 2.25 -22.41
CA GLU A 122 6.03 3.14 -21.66
C GLU A 122 6.19 4.50 -22.37
N VAL A 123 6.08 5.57 -21.61
CA VAL A 123 6.48 6.91 -22.05
C VAL A 123 7.93 7.13 -21.65
N THR A 124 8.79 7.35 -22.62
CA THR A 124 10.24 7.48 -22.42
C THR A 124 10.75 8.91 -22.55
N GLU A 125 9.96 9.78 -23.19
CA GLU A 125 10.28 11.20 -23.41
C GLU A 125 9.08 12.06 -23.02
N ILE A 126 9.32 13.34 -22.72
CA ILE A 126 8.27 14.31 -22.39
C ILE A 126 7.46 14.62 -23.66
N PRO A 127 6.15 14.31 -23.73
CA PRO A 127 5.33 14.65 -24.88
C PRO A 127 5.14 16.17 -25.03
N GLU A 128 4.81 16.61 -26.25
CA GLU A 128 4.38 17.98 -26.51
C GLU A 128 2.92 18.21 -26.10
N GLY A 129 2.54 19.47 -25.85
CA GLY A 129 1.19 19.91 -25.53
C GLY A 129 0.90 19.94 -24.02
N ASP A 130 -0.38 19.87 -23.66
CA ASP A 130 -0.83 19.86 -22.26
C ASP A 130 -0.66 18.48 -21.66
N VAL A 131 0.28 18.33 -20.73
CA VAL A 131 0.68 17.04 -20.16
C VAL A 131 0.61 17.06 -18.63
N VAL A 132 -0.03 16.05 -18.05
CA VAL A 132 -0.05 15.79 -16.61
C VAL A 132 0.77 14.55 -16.31
N PHE A 133 1.85 14.68 -15.55
CA PHE A 133 2.63 13.54 -15.04
C PHE A 133 2.02 13.03 -13.74
N ALA A 134 1.40 11.85 -13.79
CA ALA A 134 0.74 11.20 -12.65
C ALA A 134 1.28 9.77 -12.43
N THR A 135 2.55 9.56 -12.78
CA THR A 135 3.22 8.24 -12.75
C THR A 135 3.53 7.74 -11.34
N GLY A 136 3.41 8.63 -10.34
CA GLY A 136 3.65 8.29 -8.94
C GLY A 136 5.10 7.84 -8.66
N PRO A 137 5.31 7.14 -7.54
CA PRO A 137 6.66 6.78 -7.10
C PRO A 137 7.31 5.68 -7.95
N LEU A 138 6.52 4.90 -8.70
CA LEU A 138 7.00 3.79 -9.54
C LEU A 138 7.23 4.22 -11.00
N THR A 139 7.59 5.48 -11.21
CA THR A 139 7.95 6.02 -12.53
C THR A 139 9.10 5.22 -13.15
N SER A 140 8.98 4.89 -14.43
CA SER A 140 10.00 4.12 -15.14
C SER A 140 11.34 4.87 -15.20
N GLU A 141 12.43 4.13 -15.29
CA GLU A 141 13.77 4.71 -15.31
C GLU A 141 13.99 5.60 -16.53
N SER A 142 13.44 5.23 -17.69
CA SER A 142 13.50 6.01 -18.91
C SER A 142 12.83 7.38 -18.75
N LEU A 143 11.60 7.41 -18.25
CA LEU A 143 10.87 8.65 -18.00
C LEU A 143 11.49 9.45 -16.86
N THR A 144 11.98 8.80 -15.81
CA THR A 144 12.73 9.47 -14.73
C THR A 144 13.96 10.18 -15.28
N SER A 145 14.66 9.57 -16.24
CA SER A 145 15.82 10.18 -16.89
C SER A 145 15.44 11.36 -17.77
N ALA A 146 14.31 11.28 -18.48
CA ALA A 146 13.79 12.40 -19.26
C ALA A 146 13.39 13.58 -18.37
N LEU A 147 12.67 13.33 -17.27
CA LEU A 147 12.31 14.33 -16.28
C LEU A 147 13.52 14.96 -15.60
N ALA A 148 14.56 14.17 -15.28
CA ALA A 148 15.79 14.68 -14.66
C ALA A 148 16.57 15.64 -15.60
N ARG A 149 16.48 15.45 -16.91
CA ARG A 149 17.05 16.44 -17.88
C ARG A 149 16.34 17.79 -17.80
N PHE A 150 15.06 17.80 -17.45
CA PHE A 150 14.27 19.00 -17.28
C PHE A 150 14.42 19.63 -15.89
N THR A 151 14.47 18.81 -14.82
CA THR A 151 14.52 19.28 -13.44
C THR A 151 15.93 19.34 -12.84
N GLY A 152 16.92 18.72 -13.47
CA GLY A 152 18.32 18.73 -13.04
C GLY A 152 18.68 17.68 -11.97
N GLU A 153 17.73 17.05 -11.30
CA GLU A 153 18.00 16.11 -10.21
C GLU A 153 17.11 14.84 -10.27
N LYS A 154 17.67 13.72 -9.80
CA LYS A 154 16.94 12.47 -9.54
C LYS A 154 16.94 12.21 -8.03
N LEU A 155 15.76 12.25 -7.42
CA LEU A 155 15.58 11.87 -6.03
C LEU A 155 14.90 10.51 -5.94
N TYR A 156 15.27 9.74 -4.92
CA TYR A 156 14.71 8.42 -4.68
C TYR A 156 14.56 8.12 -3.18
N PHE A 157 13.67 7.21 -2.87
CA PHE A 157 13.56 6.58 -1.56
C PHE A 157 13.15 5.12 -1.73
N TYR A 158 13.37 4.32 -0.70
CA TYR A 158 12.94 2.93 -0.68
C TYR A 158 11.66 2.77 0.12
N ASP A 159 10.75 1.97 -0.41
CA ASP A 159 9.54 1.53 0.25
C ASP A 159 9.51 0.01 0.33
N ALA A 160 8.76 -0.53 1.27
CA ALA A 160 8.63 -1.95 1.47
C ALA A 160 7.16 -2.37 1.57
N ILE A 161 6.87 -3.57 1.10
CA ILE A 161 5.53 -4.17 1.11
C ILE A 161 5.49 -5.20 2.23
N ALA A 162 4.39 -5.23 2.97
CA ALA A 162 4.13 -6.25 3.98
C ALA A 162 3.64 -7.56 3.33
N PRO A 163 3.94 -8.73 3.93
CA PRO A 163 3.47 -10.02 3.44
C PRO A 163 1.98 -10.24 3.69
N ILE A 164 1.41 -11.17 2.92
CA ILE A 164 0.01 -11.59 2.98
C ILE A 164 -0.02 -13.10 3.19
N VAL A 165 -0.86 -13.58 4.11
CA VAL A 165 -1.09 -15.00 4.41
C VAL A 165 -2.49 -15.44 4.01
N ALA A 166 -2.65 -16.72 3.68
CA ALA A 166 -3.95 -17.35 3.46
C ALA A 166 -4.71 -17.46 4.79
N GLY A 167 -5.99 -17.12 4.78
CA GLY A 167 -6.80 -17.04 5.99
C GLY A 167 -7.01 -18.38 6.69
N ASP A 168 -7.17 -19.45 5.92
CA ASP A 168 -7.35 -20.82 6.40
C ASP A 168 -6.07 -21.45 6.97
N SER A 169 -4.91 -20.85 6.70
CA SER A 169 -3.62 -21.25 7.25
C SER A 169 -3.28 -20.61 8.61
N VAL A 170 -4.09 -19.64 9.05
CA VAL A 170 -3.93 -18.99 10.38
C VAL A 170 -4.54 -19.87 11.47
N ASP A 171 -3.77 -20.17 12.51
CA ASP A 171 -4.27 -20.95 13.64
C ASP A 171 -5.25 -20.14 14.50
N MET A 172 -6.54 -20.39 14.29
CA MET A 172 -7.63 -19.70 14.98
C MET A 172 -7.79 -20.12 16.45
N SER A 173 -7.08 -21.15 16.92
CA SER A 173 -7.01 -21.47 18.36
C SER A 173 -6.14 -20.47 19.13
N ILE A 174 -5.24 -19.78 18.43
CA ILE A 174 -4.34 -18.74 18.94
C ILE A 174 -4.85 -17.36 18.59
N ALA A 175 -5.24 -17.15 17.34
CA ALA A 175 -5.74 -15.87 16.85
C ALA A 175 -7.11 -15.52 17.45
N PHE A 176 -7.36 -14.23 17.68
CA PHE A 176 -8.69 -13.75 18.08
C PHE A 176 -9.11 -12.54 17.24
N ARG A 177 -10.43 -12.41 17.01
CA ARG A 177 -11.00 -11.27 16.31
C ARG A 177 -11.25 -10.11 17.25
N ALA A 178 -10.67 -8.94 16.96
CA ALA A 178 -10.97 -7.70 17.65
C ALA A 178 -10.47 -6.49 16.85
N SER A 179 -11.13 -5.35 17.05
CA SER A 179 -10.63 -4.04 16.62
C SER A 179 -10.18 -3.25 17.85
N ARG A 180 -9.11 -2.44 17.74
CA ARG A 180 -8.64 -1.61 18.85
C ARG A 180 -9.74 -0.68 19.32
N TYR A 181 -9.97 -0.68 20.63
CA TYR A 181 -11.01 0.16 21.26
C TYR A 181 -12.43 -0.08 20.71
N GLY A 182 -12.71 -1.27 20.17
CA GLY A 182 -14.01 -1.61 19.63
C GLY A 182 -14.41 -0.84 18.36
N LYS A 183 -13.45 -0.28 17.62
CA LYS A 183 -13.70 0.48 16.40
C LYS A 183 -14.24 -0.40 15.28
N GLY A 184 -15.01 0.20 14.34
CA GLY A 184 -15.70 -0.52 13.28
C GLY A 184 -16.75 -1.48 13.86
N ASP A 185 -16.81 -2.70 13.33
CA ASP A 185 -17.69 -3.75 13.84
C ASP A 185 -17.13 -4.44 15.10
N GLY A 186 -15.99 -3.98 15.61
CA GLY A 186 -15.34 -4.49 16.81
C GLY A 186 -14.51 -5.78 16.59
N ALA A 187 -14.59 -6.40 15.42
CA ALA A 187 -13.99 -7.71 15.12
C ALA A 187 -13.25 -7.77 13.76
N ASP A 188 -12.81 -6.63 13.23
CA ASP A 188 -12.33 -6.48 11.86
C ASP A 188 -10.92 -7.03 11.61
N TYR A 189 -10.15 -7.23 12.68
CA TYR A 189 -8.77 -7.72 12.60
C TYR A 189 -8.64 -9.10 13.25
N LEU A 190 -7.75 -9.93 12.71
CA LEU A 190 -7.19 -11.05 13.45
C LEU A 190 -5.97 -10.55 14.24
N ASN A 191 -5.89 -10.94 15.49
CA ASN A 191 -4.85 -10.54 16.43
C ASN A 191 -4.10 -11.77 16.91
N LEU A 192 -2.79 -11.77 16.74
CA LEU A 192 -1.88 -12.83 17.13
C LEU A 192 -1.07 -12.35 18.35
N PRO A 193 -1.45 -12.76 19.56
CA PRO A 193 -0.79 -12.29 20.79
C PRO A 193 0.53 -12.99 21.01
N MET A 194 1.49 -12.26 21.57
CA MET A 194 2.80 -12.74 21.98
C MET A 194 3.04 -12.41 23.44
N ASN A 195 3.64 -13.34 24.16
CA ASN A 195 4.22 -13.07 25.47
C ASN A 195 5.59 -12.36 25.33
N LYS A 196 6.21 -12.01 26.46
CA LYS A 196 7.48 -11.26 26.46
C LYS A 196 8.63 -12.05 25.83
N GLU A 197 8.73 -13.35 26.14
CA GLU A 197 9.81 -14.20 25.65
C GLU A 197 9.72 -14.41 24.13
N GLU A 198 8.53 -14.72 23.63
CA GLU A 198 8.23 -14.85 22.20
C GLU A 198 8.58 -13.57 21.45
N TYR A 199 8.16 -12.41 21.98
CA TYR A 199 8.44 -11.12 21.41
C TYR A 199 9.95 -10.82 21.35
N LEU A 200 10.67 -11.02 22.45
CA LEU A 200 12.12 -10.73 22.49
C LEU A 200 12.90 -11.62 21.53
N ARG A 201 12.55 -12.90 21.47
CA ARG A 201 13.12 -13.83 20.50
C ARG A 201 12.83 -13.38 19.06
N PHE A 202 11.58 -13.01 18.78
CA PHE A 202 11.18 -12.47 17.47
C PHE A 202 11.99 -11.24 17.07
N VAL A 203 12.12 -10.23 17.94
CA VAL A 203 12.90 -9.01 17.69
C VAL A 203 14.38 -9.32 17.41
N THR A 204 14.95 -10.27 18.16
CA THR A 204 16.34 -10.71 17.94
C THR A 204 16.51 -11.30 16.54
N GLU A 205 15.61 -12.20 16.14
CA GLU A 205 15.66 -12.83 14.81
C GLU A 205 15.41 -11.85 13.66
N VAL A 206 14.48 -10.88 13.83
CA VAL A 206 14.25 -9.81 12.85
C VAL A 206 15.51 -8.97 12.61
N ARG A 207 16.26 -8.66 13.69
CA ARG A 207 17.52 -7.91 13.60
C ARG A 207 18.60 -8.72 12.89
N ALA A 208 18.72 -10.01 13.22
CA ALA A 208 19.75 -10.91 12.71
C ALA A 208 19.45 -11.41 11.29
N GLY A 209 18.19 -11.43 10.86
CA GLY A 209 17.75 -12.00 9.59
C GLY A 209 18.46 -11.40 8.39
N GLN A 210 18.68 -12.22 7.37
CA GLN A 210 19.29 -11.79 6.12
C GLN A 210 18.36 -10.85 5.36
N LYS A 211 18.88 -9.71 4.94
CA LYS A 211 18.15 -8.64 4.28
C LYS A 211 18.56 -8.53 2.81
N VAL A 212 17.62 -8.18 1.95
CA VAL A 212 17.92 -7.79 0.56
C VAL A 212 18.70 -6.48 0.59
N THR A 213 19.84 -6.45 -0.09
CA THR A 213 20.67 -5.25 -0.22
C THR A 213 20.09 -4.38 -1.34
N PRO A 214 19.82 -3.09 -1.10
CA PRO A 214 19.56 -2.13 -2.17
C PRO A 214 20.75 -2.06 -3.16
N HIS A 215 20.56 -1.41 -4.31
CA HIS A 215 21.63 -1.28 -5.31
C HIS A 215 22.95 -0.83 -4.66
N ALA A 216 24.08 -1.43 -5.10
CA ALA A 216 25.38 -1.47 -4.41
C ALA A 216 26.06 -0.11 -4.10
N PHE A 217 25.47 1.02 -4.49
CA PHE A 217 26.03 2.37 -4.32
C PHE A 217 25.05 3.38 -3.70
N GLU A 218 23.88 2.92 -3.23
CA GLU A 218 22.83 3.80 -2.68
C GLU A 218 22.67 3.58 -1.18
N GLU A 219 22.80 4.61 -0.38
CA GLU A 219 22.32 4.56 1.01
C GLU A 219 20.79 4.48 1.01
N PRO A 220 20.20 3.45 1.64
CA PRO A 220 18.74 3.28 1.64
C PRO A 220 18.08 4.38 2.47
N LYS A 221 17.46 5.32 1.78
CA LYS A 221 16.56 6.33 2.40
C LYS A 221 15.17 5.75 2.43
N TYR A 222 14.59 5.60 3.63
CA TYR A 222 13.23 5.09 3.81
C TYR A 222 12.26 6.22 4.13
N PHE A 223 11.03 6.08 3.63
CA PHE A 223 9.95 6.95 4.07
C PHE A 223 9.50 6.55 5.48
N GLU A 224 9.46 7.49 6.43
CA GLU A 224 9.15 7.21 7.84
C GLU A 224 7.80 6.50 8.05
N GLY A 225 6.80 6.76 7.20
CA GLY A 225 5.49 6.12 7.28
C GLY A 225 5.45 4.66 6.81
N CYS A 226 6.52 4.16 6.17
CA CYS A 226 6.63 2.81 5.60
C CYS A 226 7.97 2.15 5.95
N LEU A 227 8.51 2.45 7.15
CA LEU A 227 9.76 1.85 7.60
C LEU A 227 9.67 0.32 7.64
N PRO A 228 10.68 -0.38 7.09
CA PRO A 228 10.79 -1.82 7.28
C PRO A 228 10.86 -2.20 8.75
N ILE A 229 10.24 -3.31 9.12
CA ILE A 229 10.13 -3.76 10.52
C ILE A 229 11.51 -3.97 11.17
N GLU A 230 12.49 -4.45 10.41
CA GLU A 230 13.87 -4.62 10.88
C GLU A 230 14.55 -3.28 11.17
N VAL A 231 14.27 -2.23 10.38
CA VAL A 231 14.80 -0.89 10.63
C VAL A 231 14.19 -0.31 11.91
N MET A 232 12.90 -0.54 12.15
CA MET A 232 12.28 -0.17 13.42
C MET A 232 12.86 -0.97 14.60
N ALA A 233 13.07 -2.27 14.43
CA ALA A 233 13.67 -3.13 15.46
C ALA A 233 15.10 -2.72 15.83
N GLU A 234 15.90 -2.24 14.88
CA GLU A 234 17.25 -1.71 15.11
C GLU A 234 17.27 -0.46 16.00
N ARG A 235 16.19 0.33 16.01
CA ARG A 235 16.07 1.55 16.86
C ARG A 235 15.88 1.23 18.36
N GLY A 236 15.55 0.00 18.73
CA GLY A 236 15.43 -0.43 20.11
C GLY A 236 14.57 -1.68 20.29
N GLU A 237 14.85 -2.45 21.35
CA GLU A 237 14.19 -3.73 21.63
C GLU A 237 12.67 -3.60 21.79
N ARG A 238 12.18 -2.50 22.36
CA ARG A 238 10.76 -2.27 22.64
C ARG A 238 10.03 -1.49 21.55
N VAL A 239 10.71 -1.01 20.51
CA VAL A 239 10.12 -0.12 19.51
C VAL A 239 8.90 -0.74 18.82
N LEU A 240 8.98 -2.03 18.46
CA LEU A 240 7.86 -2.71 17.82
C LEU A 240 6.63 -2.82 18.73
N SER A 241 6.80 -3.04 20.03
CA SER A 241 5.68 -3.14 20.99
C SER A 241 5.02 -1.79 21.32
N PHE A 242 5.61 -0.67 20.92
CA PHE A 242 5.00 0.66 20.94
C PHE A 242 4.53 1.14 19.54
N GLY A 243 4.98 0.45 18.51
CA GLY A 243 4.66 0.68 17.10
C GLY A 243 3.66 -0.34 16.55
N PRO A 244 4.04 -1.08 15.49
CA PRO A 244 3.13 -2.00 14.78
C PRO A 244 2.59 -3.14 15.64
N MET A 245 3.34 -3.56 16.66
CA MET A 245 2.95 -4.66 17.56
C MET A 245 2.38 -4.19 18.90
N LYS A 246 1.90 -2.96 18.99
CA LYS A 246 1.36 -2.38 20.23
C LYS A 246 0.14 -3.20 20.71
N PRO A 247 0.08 -3.63 22.00
CA PRO A 247 -1.03 -4.43 22.53
C PRO A 247 -2.21 -3.59 23.03
N VAL A 248 -2.02 -2.30 23.28
CA VAL A 248 -3.00 -1.42 23.93
C VAL A 248 -4.33 -1.38 23.16
N GLY A 249 -5.45 -1.53 23.87
CA GLY A 249 -6.78 -1.57 23.32
C GLY A 249 -7.21 -2.93 22.76
N LEU A 250 -6.41 -3.99 23.01
CA LEU A 250 -6.70 -5.38 22.61
C LEU A 250 -6.57 -6.30 23.82
N THR A 251 -7.66 -6.91 24.23
CA THR A 251 -7.69 -7.92 25.32
C THR A 251 -7.74 -9.31 24.71
N ASP A 252 -6.79 -10.16 25.05
CA ASP A 252 -6.82 -11.57 24.65
C ASP A 252 -7.95 -12.28 25.43
N PRO A 253 -8.98 -12.81 24.74
CA PRO A 253 -10.14 -13.45 25.39
C PRO A 253 -9.78 -14.71 26.18
N ARG A 254 -8.65 -15.36 25.87
CA ARG A 254 -8.18 -16.56 26.55
C ARG A 254 -7.59 -16.26 27.93
N THR A 255 -7.01 -15.09 28.10
CA THR A 255 -6.34 -14.69 29.36
C THR A 255 -7.07 -13.58 30.10
N GLY A 256 -7.99 -12.86 29.43
CA GLY A 256 -8.64 -11.67 29.96
C GLY A 256 -7.70 -10.47 30.16
N ARG A 257 -6.48 -10.53 29.61
CA ARG A 257 -5.43 -9.51 29.79
C ARG A 257 -4.87 -9.01 28.46
N TRP A 258 -4.20 -7.88 28.49
CA TRP A 258 -3.41 -7.44 27.35
C TRP A 258 -2.18 -8.32 27.19
N PRO A 259 -1.89 -8.82 25.99
CA PRO A 259 -0.64 -9.51 25.71
C PRO A 259 0.55 -8.53 25.79
N TYR A 260 1.77 -9.05 25.78
CA TYR A 260 2.96 -8.19 25.74
C TYR A 260 3.11 -7.45 24.41
N ALA A 261 2.82 -8.15 23.30
CA ALA A 261 2.75 -7.59 21.95
C ALA A 261 1.67 -8.31 21.14
N VAL A 262 1.22 -7.70 20.05
CA VAL A 262 0.20 -8.27 19.15
C VAL A 262 0.58 -7.99 17.70
N VAL A 263 0.57 -9.01 16.87
CA VAL A 263 0.58 -8.86 15.41
C VAL A 263 -0.86 -8.79 14.92
N GLN A 264 -1.21 -7.72 14.20
CA GLN A 264 -2.55 -7.58 13.61
C GLN A 264 -2.54 -7.98 12.15
N LEU A 265 -3.54 -8.76 11.75
CA LEU A 265 -3.80 -9.08 10.36
C LEU A 265 -5.07 -8.37 9.91
N ARG A 266 -5.02 -7.75 8.72
CA ARG A 266 -6.15 -7.07 8.08
C ARG A 266 -6.60 -7.84 6.85
N MET A 267 -7.89 -7.95 6.65
CA MET A 267 -8.49 -8.57 5.46
C MET A 267 -8.03 -7.89 4.16
N GLU A 268 -7.71 -8.68 3.17
CA GLU A 268 -7.46 -8.23 1.78
C GLU A 268 -8.73 -8.33 0.91
N ASP A 269 -9.63 -9.23 1.27
CA ASP A 269 -10.91 -9.46 0.58
C ASP A 269 -12.06 -9.65 1.57
N ARG A 270 -13.31 -9.52 1.09
CA ARG A 270 -14.52 -9.66 1.93
C ARG A 270 -14.75 -11.07 2.47
N ALA A 271 -14.25 -12.08 1.79
CA ALA A 271 -14.39 -13.48 2.20
C ALA A 271 -13.40 -13.86 3.31
N GLY A 272 -12.39 -13.01 3.55
CA GLY A 272 -11.33 -13.28 4.53
C GLY A 272 -10.39 -14.40 4.10
N THR A 273 -10.22 -14.59 2.79
CA THR A 273 -9.34 -15.64 2.25
C THR A 273 -7.87 -15.26 2.33
N ALA A 274 -7.56 -13.96 2.40
CA ALA A 274 -6.21 -13.44 2.49
C ALA A 274 -6.11 -12.31 3.52
N TRP A 275 -4.99 -12.27 4.25
CA TRP A 275 -4.77 -11.34 5.35
C TRP A 275 -3.38 -10.72 5.30
N ASN A 276 -3.32 -9.40 5.34
CA ASN A 276 -2.09 -8.62 5.35
C ASN A 276 -1.55 -8.43 6.77
N LEU A 277 -0.25 -8.62 6.99
CA LEU A 277 0.41 -8.32 8.25
C LEU A 277 0.58 -6.80 8.40
N VAL A 278 -0.18 -6.18 9.28
CA VAL A 278 -0.22 -4.71 9.43
C VAL A 278 1.08 -4.19 10.04
N GLY A 279 1.78 -3.31 9.31
CA GLY A 279 3.04 -2.70 9.77
C GLY A 279 4.26 -3.60 9.65
N PHE A 280 4.16 -4.69 8.89
CA PHE A 280 5.25 -5.64 8.66
C PHE A 280 5.91 -5.47 7.29
N GLN A 281 6.02 -4.25 6.80
CA GLN A 281 6.85 -3.94 5.65
C GLN A 281 8.27 -4.45 5.93
N THR A 282 8.89 -5.10 4.94
CA THR A 282 10.18 -5.76 5.18
C THR A 282 11.06 -5.84 3.95
N ARG A 283 12.38 -5.82 4.16
CA ARG A 283 13.41 -6.17 3.20
C ARG A 283 14.10 -7.51 3.53
N LEU A 284 13.60 -8.27 4.50
CA LEU A 284 14.08 -9.62 4.75
C LEU A 284 13.96 -10.47 3.48
N THR A 285 14.92 -11.35 3.24
CA THR A 285 14.81 -12.31 2.14
C THR A 285 13.62 -13.24 2.34
N TRP A 286 13.05 -13.79 1.28
CA TRP A 286 11.87 -14.65 1.37
C TRP A 286 12.05 -15.87 2.30
N PRO A 287 13.21 -16.58 2.30
CA PRO A 287 13.44 -17.63 3.27
C PRO A 287 13.40 -17.12 4.72
N GLU A 288 13.99 -15.96 4.99
CA GLU A 288 13.99 -15.35 6.32
C GLU A 288 12.59 -14.88 6.74
N GLN A 289 11.79 -14.35 5.83
CA GLN A 289 10.40 -14.00 6.14
C GLN A 289 9.62 -15.25 6.59
N LYS A 290 9.72 -16.36 5.86
CA LYS A 290 9.06 -17.62 6.24
C LYS A 290 9.54 -18.11 7.60
N ARG A 291 10.85 -18.09 7.84
CA ARG A 291 11.45 -18.54 9.10
C ARG A 291 11.04 -17.63 10.27
N ILE A 292 11.21 -16.34 10.15
CA ILE A 292 11.05 -15.37 11.23
C ILE A 292 9.57 -15.10 11.51
N PHE A 293 8.78 -14.84 10.48
CA PHE A 293 7.35 -14.58 10.66
C PHE A 293 6.57 -15.84 11.03
N GLY A 294 7.08 -17.04 10.66
CA GLY A 294 6.58 -18.31 11.16
C GLY A 294 6.83 -18.55 12.65
N MET A 295 7.64 -17.73 13.33
CA MET A 295 7.79 -17.77 14.79
C MET A 295 6.63 -17.07 15.53
N ILE A 296 5.83 -16.29 14.83
CA ILE A 296 4.66 -15.60 15.40
C ILE A 296 3.62 -16.65 15.77
N PRO A 297 3.15 -16.71 17.04
CA PRO A 297 2.11 -17.64 17.43
C PRO A 297 0.88 -17.53 16.52
N GLY A 298 0.47 -18.64 15.92
CA GLY A 298 -0.62 -18.71 14.95
C GLY A 298 -0.20 -18.64 13.49
N LEU A 299 1.08 -18.40 13.18
CA LEU A 299 1.63 -18.39 11.80
C LEU A 299 2.66 -19.50 11.53
N GLN A 300 2.81 -20.48 12.42
CA GLN A 300 3.82 -21.54 12.30
C GLN A 300 3.66 -22.34 10.99
N ASN A 301 2.43 -22.53 10.55
CA ASN A 301 2.09 -23.27 9.33
C ASN A 301 1.46 -22.35 8.25
N ALA A 302 1.70 -21.03 8.33
CA ALA A 302 1.06 -20.09 7.44
C ALA A 302 1.48 -20.29 5.98
N GLU A 303 0.50 -20.28 5.09
CA GLU A 303 0.69 -20.22 3.66
C GLU A 303 0.81 -18.75 3.21
N TRP A 304 1.92 -18.43 2.54
CA TRP A 304 2.23 -17.08 2.13
C TRP A 304 1.69 -16.81 0.72
N VAL A 305 0.60 -16.07 0.64
CA VAL A 305 -0.01 -15.64 -0.63
C VAL A 305 0.90 -14.64 -1.35
N ARG A 306 1.54 -13.76 -0.57
CA ARG A 306 2.51 -12.79 -1.08
C ARG A 306 3.61 -12.57 -0.05
N MET A 307 4.85 -12.56 -0.51
CA MET A 307 5.99 -12.19 0.32
C MET A 307 6.17 -10.67 0.34
N GLY A 308 6.70 -10.15 1.44
CA GLY A 308 7.16 -8.79 1.51
C GLY A 308 8.35 -8.56 0.58
N GLN A 309 8.46 -7.35 0.04
CA GLN A 309 9.57 -6.97 -0.83
C GLN A 309 9.84 -5.47 -0.76
N ILE A 310 11.09 -5.11 -1.01
CA ILE A 310 11.52 -3.72 -1.13
C ILE A 310 11.47 -3.29 -2.60
N HIS A 311 11.12 -2.04 -2.85
CA HIS A 311 11.22 -1.43 -4.18
C HIS A 311 11.71 0.02 -4.07
N ARG A 312 12.32 0.48 -5.14
CA ARG A 312 12.82 1.83 -5.28
C ARG A 312 11.73 2.73 -5.84
N ASN A 313 11.51 3.85 -5.17
CA ASN A 313 10.59 4.89 -5.59
C ASN A 313 11.35 6.10 -6.11
N THR A 314 10.78 6.77 -7.09
CA THR A 314 11.30 8.05 -7.61
C THR A 314 10.39 9.19 -7.18
N PHE A 315 10.96 10.35 -6.85
CA PHE A 315 10.19 11.57 -6.63
C PHE A 315 10.93 12.81 -7.16
N LEU A 316 10.19 13.90 -7.34
CA LEU A 316 10.73 15.22 -7.68
C LEU A 316 10.55 16.13 -6.46
N ASP A 317 11.60 16.87 -6.11
CA ASP A 317 11.52 17.96 -5.11
C ASP A 317 10.90 19.20 -5.76
N SER A 318 9.62 19.07 -6.12
CA SER A 318 8.90 20.14 -6.83
C SER A 318 8.87 21.47 -6.09
N PRO A 319 8.77 21.54 -4.73
CA PRO A 319 8.83 22.84 -4.04
C PRO A 319 10.15 23.59 -4.23
N ARG A 320 11.21 22.85 -4.60
CA ARG A 320 12.55 23.44 -4.82
C ARG A 320 12.89 23.63 -6.30
N LEU A 321 12.30 22.82 -7.17
CA LEU A 321 12.65 22.77 -8.59
C LEU A 321 11.65 23.46 -9.50
N LEU A 322 10.42 23.66 -9.05
CA LEU A 322 9.30 24.33 -9.69
C LEU A 322 8.78 25.45 -8.80
#